data_255d762200713071ff260f910810bd1e
#
_entry.id   255d762200713071ff260f910810bd1e
#
_cell.length_a   1.000
_cell.length_b   1.000
_cell.length_c   1.000
_cell.angle_alpha   90.00
_cell.angle_beta   90.00
_cell.angle_gamma   90.00
#
_symmetry.space_group_name_H-M   'P 1'
#
loop_
_entity.id
_entity.type
_entity.pdbx_description
1 polymer ?
#
loop_
_entity_poly.entity_id
_entity_poly.type
_entity_poly.pdbx_seq_one_letter_code
_entity_poly.pdbx_strand_id
1 'polypeptide(L)'
;MIKILKYGEVTPEQVFSRVEPAVNVEAIVTDIIAGVRKKGDAALYEYTERFDRAQLTSLQVTQEEIQAALEAVEPRFLDVLRRAAANIRKFHSQQVRRSFIINDENGIVMGQKIIPIDRAGLYVPGGTAAYPSTVLMDSIPAKIAGCKEVVMVTPPSADGTVNPVILAAASIAGIDRIYKVGGAQAIAALAYGTQTIPKVDKIVGPGNAFVAEAKKQVFGRVSIDMIAGPSEILIVADGATNPRHAAADLLSQAEHDKLASAVLVTDSMDLALAVQAEIEKQIPQLLRADIARASIDNNGKIIVADSLRCAIDIANEIAPEHLELLLDNPFDYLDSIRHAGSIFMGRNCPEALGDYLAGPNHTLPTSGTAKFSSPLSVDDFIKKTQYTYFTAEALADVAQDVAYFARQEGLTAHAKSAVIRTEEND
;
A
#
# COMPACT_ATOMS: atom_id res chain seq x y z
N MET A 1 8.73 -20.70 -20.77
CA MET A 1 9.10 -19.56 -21.62
C MET A 1 7.94 -18.57 -21.66
N ILE A 2 8.18 -17.29 -21.51
CA ILE A 2 7.14 -16.25 -21.56
C ILE A 2 6.36 -16.30 -22.88
N LYS A 3 5.04 -16.10 -22.82
CA LYS A 3 4.17 -16.19 -24.02
C LYS A 3 4.17 -14.87 -24.77
N ILE A 4 4.29 -14.90 -26.09
CA ILE A 4 4.09 -13.74 -26.96
C ILE A 4 2.69 -13.81 -27.54
N LEU A 5 1.89 -12.76 -27.34
CA LEU A 5 0.50 -12.61 -27.76
C LEU A 5 0.42 -11.42 -28.72
N LYS A 6 -0.27 -11.56 -29.83
CA LYS A 6 -0.53 -10.43 -30.73
C LYS A 6 -1.91 -9.89 -30.45
N TYR A 7 -1.99 -8.62 -30.07
CA TYR A 7 -3.25 -7.96 -29.75
C TYR A 7 -4.19 -7.96 -30.97
N GLY A 8 -5.46 -8.28 -30.74
CA GLY A 8 -6.44 -8.46 -31.83
C GLY A 8 -6.48 -9.89 -32.43
N GLU A 9 -5.46 -10.72 -32.23
CA GLU A 9 -5.47 -12.13 -32.66
C GLU A 9 -5.80 -13.10 -31.51
N VAL A 10 -5.82 -12.62 -30.26
CA VAL A 10 -6.12 -13.38 -29.04
C VAL A 10 -7.35 -12.83 -28.32
N THR A 11 -7.94 -13.64 -27.44
CA THR A 11 -9.13 -13.20 -26.70
C THR A 11 -8.79 -12.18 -25.62
N PRO A 12 -9.72 -11.30 -25.21
CA PRO A 12 -9.52 -10.38 -24.09
C PRO A 12 -9.07 -11.10 -22.81
N GLU A 13 -9.62 -12.28 -22.52
CA GLU A 13 -9.20 -13.10 -21.38
C GLU A 13 -7.73 -13.44 -21.38
N GLN A 14 -7.18 -13.81 -22.54
CA GLN A 14 -5.76 -14.13 -22.66
C GLN A 14 -4.86 -12.91 -22.37
N VAL A 15 -5.32 -11.71 -22.75
CA VAL A 15 -4.61 -10.44 -22.50
C VAL A 15 -4.77 -10.00 -21.04
N PHE A 16 -6.01 -9.97 -20.54
CA PHE A 16 -6.37 -9.27 -19.30
C PHE A 16 -6.55 -10.19 -18.08
N SER A 17 -6.48 -11.54 -18.24
CA SER A 17 -6.61 -12.46 -17.11
C SER A 17 -5.53 -12.22 -16.05
N ARG A 18 -5.94 -12.32 -14.81
CA ARG A 18 -5.09 -12.29 -13.62
C ARG A 18 -5.17 -13.62 -12.87
N VAL A 19 -4.11 -13.89 -12.11
CA VAL A 19 -4.09 -15.07 -11.23
C VAL A 19 -4.81 -14.71 -9.93
N GLU A 20 -5.82 -15.51 -9.61
CA GLU A 20 -6.45 -15.41 -8.29
C GLU A 20 -5.75 -16.35 -7.31
N PRO A 21 -5.49 -15.93 -6.06
CA PRO A 21 -4.94 -16.79 -5.03
C PRO A 21 -5.86 -18.00 -4.78
N ALA A 22 -5.36 -19.20 -4.99
CA ALA A 22 -6.16 -20.44 -4.88
C ALA A 22 -6.43 -20.90 -3.44
N VAL A 23 -5.89 -20.23 -2.41
CA VAL A 23 -5.94 -20.70 -1.02
C VAL A 23 -7.00 -19.94 -0.24
N ASN A 24 -8.07 -20.63 0.14
CA ASN A 24 -9.06 -20.09 1.08
C ASN A 24 -8.57 -20.29 2.51
N VAL A 25 -8.16 -19.19 3.16
CA VAL A 25 -7.69 -19.16 4.56
C VAL A 25 -8.69 -18.54 5.53
N GLU A 26 -9.89 -18.21 5.07
CA GLU A 26 -10.90 -17.45 5.80
C GLU A 26 -11.22 -18.05 7.18
N ALA A 27 -11.56 -19.33 7.25
CA ALA A 27 -11.91 -19.98 8.49
C ALA A 27 -10.75 -19.99 9.49
N ILE A 28 -9.52 -20.28 9.03
CA ILE A 28 -8.34 -20.30 9.88
C ILE A 28 -8.07 -18.91 10.45
N VAL A 29 -8.18 -17.87 9.64
CA VAL A 29 -7.99 -16.48 10.07
C VAL A 29 -9.07 -16.05 11.06
N THR A 30 -10.32 -16.43 10.82
CA THR A 30 -11.44 -16.18 11.74
C THR A 30 -11.17 -16.76 13.13
N ASP A 31 -10.68 -18.00 13.20
CA ASP A 31 -10.32 -18.67 14.46
C ASP A 31 -9.15 -17.97 15.18
N ILE A 32 -8.12 -17.56 14.43
CA ILE A 32 -6.98 -16.81 14.98
C ILE A 32 -7.45 -15.47 15.58
N ILE A 33 -8.28 -14.71 14.85
CA ILE A 33 -8.82 -13.44 15.32
C ILE A 33 -9.65 -13.64 16.60
N ALA A 34 -10.51 -14.67 16.63
CA ALA A 34 -11.32 -15.02 17.80
C ALA A 34 -10.42 -15.39 19.00
N GLY A 35 -9.35 -16.14 18.76
CA GLY A 35 -8.35 -16.51 19.77
C GLY A 35 -7.68 -15.29 20.41
N VAL A 36 -7.20 -14.34 19.59
CA VAL A 36 -6.59 -13.10 20.09
C VAL A 36 -7.58 -12.25 20.87
N ARG A 37 -8.80 -12.10 20.37
CA ARG A 37 -9.86 -11.35 21.09
C ARG A 37 -10.20 -11.96 22.45
N LYS A 38 -10.11 -13.28 22.59
CA LYS A 38 -10.46 -13.98 23.83
C LYS A 38 -9.32 -14.01 24.84
N LYS A 39 -8.06 -14.25 24.38
CA LYS A 39 -6.92 -14.53 25.23
C LYS A 39 -5.89 -13.37 25.31
N GLY A 40 -5.98 -12.39 24.41
CA GLY A 40 -5.02 -11.26 24.34
C GLY A 40 -3.60 -11.73 24.11
N ASP A 41 -2.65 -11.22 24.92
CA ASP A 41 -1.22 -11.53 24.81
C ASP A 41 -0.91 -13.04 24.90
N ALA A 42 -1.67 -13.79 25.69
CA ALA A 42 -1.48 -15.24 25.79
C ALA A 42 -1.68 -15.96 24.45
N ALA A 43 -2.62 -15.50 23.62
CA ALA A 43 -2.77 -16.03 22.26
C ALA A 43 -1.59 -15.64 21.37
N LEU A 44 -1.05 -14.41 21.52
CA LEU A 44 0.11 -13.97 20.75
C LEU A 44 1.35 -14.82 21.03
N TYR A 45 1.64 -15.11 22.29
CA TYR A 45 2.74 -16.02 22.66
C TYR A 45 2.52 -17.43 22.08
N GLU A 46 1.30 -18.00 22.22
CA GLU A 46 0.94 -19.32 21.70
C GLU A 46 1.12 -19.39 20.16
N TYR A 47 0.64 -18.40 19.44
CA TYR A 47 0.73 -18.36 17.98
C TYR A 47 2.15 -18.08 17.48
N THR A 48 2.92 -17.23 18.16
CA THR A 48 4.32 -16.96 17.82
C THR A 48 5.18 -18.21 18.02
N GLU A 49 5.00 -18.96 19.11
CA GLU A 49 5.68 -20.24 19.31
C GLU A 49 5.28 -21.25 18.21
N ARG A 50 4.00 -21.33 17.89
CA ARG A 50 3.47 -22.28 16.91
C ARG A 50 3.91 -21.99 15.47
N PHE A 51 3.86 -20.72 15.03
CA PHE A 51 4.06 -20.34 13.64
C PHE A 51 5.49 -19.87 13.34
N ASP A 52 6.07 -19.10 14.26
CA ASP A 52 7.42 -18.53 14.11
C ASP A 52 8.48 -19.37 14.85
N ARG A 53 8.08 -20.38 15.64
CA ARG A 53 8.93 -21.24 16.47
C ARG A 53 9.76 -20.46 17.51
N ALA A 54 9.30 -19.29 17.89
CA ALA A 54 9.98 -18.39 18.81
C ALA A 54 9.31 -18.44 20.18
N GLN A 55 10.07 -18.74 21.22
CA GLN A 55 9.64 -18.64 22.63
C GLN A 55 10.05 -17.27 23.16
N LEU A 56 9.07 -16.37 23.29
CA LEU A 56 9.32 -15.01 23.72
C LEU A 56 9.08 -14.83 25.22
N THR A 57 9.91 -14.02 25.85
CA THR A 57 9.70 -13.50 27.21
C THR A 57 9.03 -12.13 27.21
N SER A 58 9.12 -11.40 26.10
CA SER A 58 8.48 -10.10 25.88
C SER A 58 8.05 -9.98 24.43
N LEU A 59 6.85 -9.46 24.22
CA LEU A 59 6.35 -9.11 22.87
C LEU A 59 6.98 -7.82 22.34
N GLN A 60 7.37 -6.90 23.22
CA GLN A 60 7.92 -5.61 22.83
C GLN A 60 9.43 -5.70 22.65
N VAL A 61 9.91 -5.07 21.57
CA VAL A 61 11.35 -4.83 21.33
C VAL A 61 11.84 -3.75 22.27
N THR A 62 12.99 -3.98 22.91
CA THR A 62 13.59 -3.02 23.85
C THR A 62 14.50 -2.01 23.15
N GLN A 63 14.87 -0.95 23.85
CA GLN A 63 15.82 0.05 23.32
C GLN A 63 17.23 -0.53 23.15
N GLU A 64 17.61 -1.48 24.01
CA GLU A 64 18.87 -2.20 23.92
C GLU A 64 18.95 -3.05 22.67
N GLU A 65 17.85 -3.72 22.28
CA GLU A 65 17.77 -4.48 21.03
C GLU A 65 17.90 -3.56 19.81
N ILE A 66 17.28 -2.37 19.85
CA ILE A 66 17.40 -1.38 18.77
C ILE A 66 18.83 -0.87 18.66
N GLN A 67 19.47 -0.57 19.80
CA GLN A 67 20.85 -0.09 19.82
C GLN A 67 21.83 -1.15 19.30
N ALA A 68 21.69 -2.39 19.76
CA ALA A 68 22.48 -3.51 19.26
C ALA A 68 22.30 -3.73 17.75
N ALA A 69 21.09 -3.55 17.24
CA ALA A 69 20.82 -3.63 15.80
C ALA A 69 21.54 -2.54 15.01
N LEU A 70 21.54 -1.30 15.51
CA LEU A 70 22.26 -0.18 14.86
C LEU A 70 23.79 -0.42 14.83
N GLU A 71 24.32 -1.07 15.84
CA GLU A 71 25.75 -1.42 15.90
C GLU A 71 26.11 -2.61 15.00
N ALA A 72 25.17 -3.55 14.79
CA ALA A 72 25.37 -4.73 13.96
C ALA A 72 25.23 -4.48 12.47
N VAL A 73 24.48 -3.44 12.06
CA VAL A 73 24.26 -3.12 10.64
C VAL A 73 25.46 -2.38 10.07
N GLU A 74 25.88 -2.78 8.86
CA GLU A 74 27.00 -2.15 8.15
C GLU A 74 26.78 -0.63 8.02
N PRO A 75 27.76 0.22 8.37
CA PRO A 75 27.61 1.67 8.33
C PRO A 75 27.18 2.22 6.95
N ARG A 76 27.71 1.64 5.86
CA ARG A 76 27.29 1.99 4.52
C ARG A 76 25.80 1.77 4.28
N PHE A 77 25.24 0.66 4.82
CA PHE A 77 23.81 0.36 4.66
C PHE A 77 22.96 1.33 5.48
N LEU A 78 23.40 1.73 6.67
CA LEU A 78 22.74 2.79 7.45
C LEU A 78 22.68 4.12 6.69
N ASP A 79 23.74 4.48 5.97
CA ASP A 79 23.76 5.71 5.15
C ASP A 79 22.81 5.60 3.96
N VAL A 80 22.70 4.43 3.32
CA VAL A 80 21.71 4.17 2.26
C VAL A 80 20.29 4.29 2.79
N LEU A 81 19.98 3.71 3.96
CA LEU A 81 18.68 3.84 4.61
C LEU A 81 18.33 5.28 4.95
N ARG A 82 19.29 6.06 5.49
CA ARG A 82 19.10 7.50 5.77
C ARG A 82 18.81 8.30 4.50
N ARG A 83 19.52 7.99 3.40
CA ARG A 83 19.29 8.61 2.09
C ARG A 83 17.89 8.27 1.55
N ALA A 84 17.49 7.02 1.59
CA ALA A 84 16.14 6.58 1.23
C ALA A 84 15.08 7.32 2.05
N ALA A 85 15.22 7.35 3.38
CA ALA A 85 14.32 8.06 4.28
C ALA A 85 14.22 9.56 3.95
N ALA A 86 15.34 10.21 3.61
CA ALA A 86 15.34 11.62 3.21
C ALA A 86 14.56 11.86 1.91
N ASN A 87 14.72 10.99 0.91
CA ASN A 87 14.00 11.08 -0.36
C ASN A 87 12.49 10.84 -0.17
N ILE A 88 12.11 9.86 0.65
CA ILE A 88 10.70 9.58 1.00
C ILE A 88 10.10 10.79 1.72
N ARG A 89 10.79 11.37 2.71
CA ARG A 89 10.34 12.59 3.39
C ARG A 89 10.16 13.76 2.42
N LYS A 90 11.12 13.95 1.51
CA LYS A 90 11.07 15.02 0.49
C LYS A 90 9.81 14.91 -0.36
N PHE A 91 9.50 13.72 -0.87
CA PHE A 91 8.33 13.49 -1.72
C PHE A 91 7.04 13.66 -0.92
N HIS A 92 6.88 12.92 0.18
CA HIS A 92 5.64 12.88 0.95
C HIS A 92 5.32 14.20 1.68
N SER A 93 6.32 15.05 1.96
CA SER A 93 6.07 16.38 2.52
C SER A 93 5.25 17.28 1.59
N GLN A 94 5.23 17.02 0.28
CA GLN A 94 4.39 17.76 -0.68
C GLN A 94 2.91 17.36 -0.61
N GLN A 95 2.58 16.26 0.05
CA GLN A 95 1.22 15.73 0.16
C GLN A 95 0.44 16.28 1.37
N VAL A 96 1.06 17.13 2.20
CA VAL A 96 0.43 17.67 3.40
C VAL A 96 -0.75 18.57 3.01
N ARG A 97 -1.94 18.22 3.51
CA ARG A 97 -3.19 18.95 3.27
C ARG A 97 -3.38 20.06 4.32
N ARG A 98 -4.14 21.07 3.93
CA ARG A 98 -4.49 22.19 4.82
C ARG A 98 -6.00 22.22 5.07
N SER A 99 -6.36 22.60 6.31
CA SER A 99 -7.73 22.98 6.67
C SER A 99 -8.11 24.26 5.94
N PHE A 100 -9.41 24.46 5.68
CA PHE A 100 -9.92 25.70 5.13
C PHE A 100 -11.15 26.17 5.89
N ILE A 101 -11.43 27.46 5.81
CA ILE A 101 -12.59 28.14 6.36
C ILE A 101 -13.18 29.04 5.27
N ILE A 102 -14.49 29.05 5.20
CA ILE A 102 -15.29 29.94 4.34
C ILE A 102 -16.10 30.81 5.29
N ASN A 103 -15.91 32.11 5.20
CA ASN A 103 -16.78 33.10 5.84
C ASN A 103 -17.74 33.61 4.77
N ASP A 104 -19.01 33.35 4.96
CA ASP A 104 -20.06 33.80 4.08
C ASP A 104 -20.77 35.04 4.67
N GLU A 105 -21.67 35.63 3.91
CA GLU A 105 -22.51 36.73 4.34
C GLU A 105 -23.35 36.33 5.57
N ASN A 106 -23.85 37.34 6.33
CA ASN A 106 -24.70 37.16 7.52
C ASN A 106 -24.09 36.34 8.66
N GLY A 107 -22.75 36.26 8.73
CA GLY A 107 -22.03 35.57 9.80
C GLY A 107 -22.09 34.05 9.74
N ILE A 108 -22.35 33.49 8.57
CA ILE A 108 -22.23 32.03 8.35
C ILE A 108 -20.75 31.68 8.20
N VAL A 109 -20.33 30.62 8.89
CA VAL A 109 -18.97 30.07 8.78
C VAL A 109 -19.05 28.58 8.47
N MET A 110 -18.39 28.17 7.42
CA MET A 110 -18.24 26.75 7.05
C MET A 110 -16.75 26.40 6.92
N GLY A 111 -16.40 25.16 7.21
CA GLY A 111 -15.01 24.77 7.01
C GLY A 111 -14.78 23.29 7.09
N GLN A 112 -13.55 22.93 6.76
CA GLN A 112 -13.07 21.56 6.87
C GLN A 112 -11.77 21.56 7.69
N LYS A 113 -11.77 20.76 8.73
CA LYS A 113 -10.59 20.53 9.56
C LYS A 113 -9.92 19.23 9.15
N ILE A 114 -8.63 19.28 8.85
CA ILE A 114 -7.79 18.11 8.58
C ILE A 114 -7.12 17.71 9.90
N ILE A 115 -7.27 16.44 10.26
CA ILE A 115 -6.81 15.90 11.54
C ILE A 115 -6.10 14.58 11.27
N PRO A 116 -4.87 14.36 11.75
CA PRO A 116 -4.24 13.04 11.68
C PRO A 116 -5.07 12.02 12.47
N ILE A 117 -4.97 10.74 12.09
CA ILE A 117 -5.39 9.65 12.97
C ILE A 117 -4.47 9.59 14.17
N ASP A 118 -4.96 9.11 15.31
CA ASP A 118 -4.14 9.12 16.53
C ASP A 118 -3.03 8.07 16.46
N ARG A 119 -3.34 6.85 15.99
CA ARG A 119 -2.39 5.74 15.98
C ARG A 119 -2.42 4.95 14.68
N ALA A 120 -1.26 4.82 14.03
CA ALA A 120 -1.06 3.97 12.86
C ALA A 120 -0.35 2.67 13.26
N GLY A 121 -0.80 1.54 12.73
CA GLY A 121 -0.17 0.23 12.88
C GLY A 121 0.47 -0.22 11.57
N LEU A 122 1.75 -0.57 11.61
CA LEU A 122 2.49 -1.06 10.47
C LEU A 122 2.70 -2.58 10.63
N TYR A 123 2.36 -3.32 9.59
CA TYR A 123 2.74 -4.72 9.46
C TYR A 123 3.94 -4.83 8.52
N VAL A 124 5.06 -5.30 9.05
CA VAL A 124 6.28 -5.54 8.27
C VAL A 124 6.50 -7.05 8.17
N PRO A 125 6.52 -7.62 6.94
CA PRO A 125 6.72 -9.05 6.78
C PRO A 125 8.09 -9.50 7.29
N GLY A 126 8.13 -10.71 7.80
CA GLY A 126 9.36 -11.46 8.06
C GLY A 126 9.49 -12.64 7.09
N GLY A 127 10.49 -13.46 7.27
CA GLY A 127 10.73 -14.67 6.49
C GLY A 127 12.08 -14.66 5.77
N THR A 128 12.14 -15.16 4.53
CA THR A 128 13.40 -15.32 3.79
C THR A 128 14.03 -14.00 3.32
N ALA A 129 13.25 -12.93 3.25
CA ALA A 129 13.72 -11.58 2.91
C ALA A 129 13.35 -10.59 4.02
N ALA A 130 14.24 -9.64 4.29
CA ALA A 130 13.97 -8.50 5.14
C ALA A 130 13.52 -7.32 4.26
N TYR A 131 12.51 -6.57 4.72
CA TYR A 131 11.94 -5.43 3.99
C TYR A 131 12.11 -4.11 4.76
N PRO A 132 13.35 -3.62 4.97
CA PRO A 132 13.58 -2.33 5.62
C PRO A 132 13.01 -1.16 4.82
N SER A 133 12.87 -1.29 3.50
CA SER A 133 12.20 -0.31 2.63
C SER A 133 10.74 -0.12 3.03
N THR A 134 9.98 -1.20 3.26
CA THR A 134 8.58 -1.14 3.72
C THR A 134 8.47 -0.41 5.06
N VAL A 135 9.43 -0.60 5.97
CA VAL A 135 9.47 0.15 7.24
C VAL A 135 9.50 1.65 6.98
N LEU A 136 10.36 2.12 6.08
CA LEU A 136 10.48 3.53 5.73
C LEU A 136 9.24 4.05 4.98
N MET A 137 8.79 3.30 3.97
CA MET A 137 7.69 3.68 3.07
C MET A 137 6.36 3.82 3.79
N ASP A 138 6.07 2.95 4.77
CA ASP A 138 4.80 2.96 5.48
C ASP A 138 4.80 3.92 6.67
N SER A 139 5.94 4.09 7.35
CA SER A 139 6.00 4.91 8.57
C SER A 139 6.20 6.39 8.33
N ILE A 140 7.03 6.77 7.34
CA ILE A 140 7.37 8.18 7.11
C ILE A 140 6.15 9.02 6.73
N PRO A 141 5.23 8.57 5.84
CA PRO A 141 3.98 9.29 5.59
C PRO A 141 3.10 9.46 6.83
N ALA A 142 3.02 8.43 7.70
CA ALA A 142 2.29 8.50 8.97
C ALA A 142 2.87 9.57 9.92
N LYS A 143 4.20 9.64 10.00
CA LYS A 143 4.89 10.69 10.79
C LYS A 143 4.68 12.09 10.22
N ILE A 144 4.73 12.24 8.89
CA ILE A 144 4.47 13.53 8.20
C ILE A 144 3.01 13.95 8.40
N ALA A 145 2.06 13.03 8.38
CA ALA A 145 0.66 13.30 8.67
C ALA A 145 0.43 13.83 10.08
N GLY A 146 1.34 13.52 11.03
CA GLY A 146 1.26 13.93 12.43
C GLY A 146 0.55 12.91 13.32
N CYS A 147 0.55 11.62 12.98
CA CYS A 147 0.08 10.56 13.87
C CYS A 147 0.83 10.64 15.21
N LYS A 148 0.09 10.58 16.33
CA LYS A 148 0.68 10.68 17.67
C LYS A 148 1.59 9.49 17.98
N GLU A 149 1.24 8.32 17.44
CA GLU A 149 1.98 7.09 17.66
C GLU A 149 1.95 6.22 16.41
N VAL A 150 3.12 5.70 16.04
CA VAL A 150 3.31 4.71 14.98
C VAL A 150 3.81 3.42 15.61
N VAL A 151 3.01 2.36 15.51
CA VAL A 151 3.25 1.05 16.09
C VAL A 151 3.61 0.07 14.98
N MET A 152 4.70 -0.67 15.12
CA MET A 152 5.11 -1.68 14.16
C MET A 152 4.99 -3.08 14.75
N VAL A 153 4.49 -4.02 13.98
CA VAL A 153 4.53 -5.46 14.25
C VAL A 153 5.33 -6.16 13.16
N THR A 154 6.17 -7.12 13.56
CA THR A 154 6.98 -7.93 12.64
C THR A 154 7.27 -9.28 13.30
N PRO A 155 7.22 -10.42 12.56
CA PRO A 155 7.51 -11.71 13.14
C PRO A 155 8.97 -11.79 13.62
N PRO A 156 9.22 -12.42 14.77
CA PRO A 156 10.56 -12.71 15.21
C PRO A 156 11.15 -13.91 14.44
N SER A 157 12.47 -14.02 14.47
CA SER A 157 13.19 -15.26 14.15
C SER A 157 13.00 -16.31 15.24
N ALA A 158 13.33 -17.57 14.99
CA ALA A 158 13.14 -18.68 15.92
C ALA A 158 13.88 -18.50 17.27
N ASP A 159 14.94 -17.70 17.29
CA ASP A 159 15.68 -17.30 18.50
C ASP A 159 15.03 -16.15 19.29
N GLY A 160 13.87 -15.64 18.81
CA GLY A 160 13.15 -14.55 19.44
C GLY A 160 13.66 -13.15 19.08
N THR A 161 14.64 -13.03 18.19
CA THR A 161 15.17 -11.73 17.73
C THR A 161 14.41 -11.20 16.50
N VAL A 162 14.49 -9.90 16.30
CA VAL A 162 14.06 -9.25 15.04
C VAL A 162 15.29 -8.94 14.19
N ASN A 163 15.16 -9.10 12.88
CA ASN A 163 16.25 -8.81 11.96
C ASN A 163 16.81 -7.40 12.19
N PRO A 164 18.15 -7.25 12.41
CA PRO A 164 18.77 -5.95 12.73
C PRO A 164 18.50 -4.85 11.71
N VAL A 165 18.42 -5.17 10.40
CA VAL A 165 18.15 -4.14 9.37
C VAL A 165 16.73 -3.58 9.48
N ILE A 166 15.75 -4.36 9.94
CA ILE A 166 14.38 -3.91 10.22
C ILE A 166 14.37 -2.94 11.39
N LEU A 167 15.06 -3.29 12.50
CA LEU A 167 15.15 -2.42 13.68
C LEU A 167 15.89 -1.11 13.38
N ALA A 168 16.96 -1.18 12.58
CA ALA A 168 17.70 0.01 12.14
C ALA A 168 16.81 0.94 11.29
N ALA A 169 16.07 0.39 10.33
CA ALA A 169 15.12 1.16 9.54
C ALA A 169 14.01 1.79 10.40
N ALA A 170 13.47 1.04 11.37
CA ALA A 170 12.47 1.52 12.32
C ALA A 170 12.98 2.68 13.18
N SER A 171 14.22 2.60 13.64
CA SER A 171 14.90 3.68 14.37
C SER A 171 15.06 4.95 13.48
N ILE A 172 15.54 4.79 12.25
CA ILE A 172 15.73 5.90 11.28
C ILE A 172 14.38 6.55 10.91
N ALA A 173 13.32 5.76 10.79
CA ALA A 173 11.98 6.23 10.51
C ALA A 173 11.31 6.93 11.70
N GLY A 174 11.76 6.64 12.92
CA GLY A 174 11.21 7.18 14.17
C GLY A 174 9.94 6.46 14.63
N ILE A 175 9.90 5.12 14.49
CA ILE A 175 8.78 4.30 14.98
C ILE A 175 8.79 4.32 16.52
N ASP A 176 7.60 4.47 17.12
CA ASP A 176 7.47 4.67 18.55
C ASP A 176 7.52 3.36 19.35
N ARG A 177 6.90 2.29 18.83
CA ARG A 177 6.89 0.95 19.45
C ARG A 177 6.98 -0.14 18.41
N ILE A 178 7.71 -1.19 18.73
CA ILE A 178 7.92 -2.35 17.88
C ILE A 178 7.56 -3.61 18.67
N TYR A 179 6.81 -4.53 18.03
CA TYR A 179 6.39 -5.79 18.65
C TYR A 179 6.76 -7.00 17.79
N LYS A 180 7.19 -8.06 18.45
CA LYS A 180 7.65 -9.32 17.89
C LYS A 180 6.48 -10.26 17.62
N VAL A 181 5.58 -9.88 16.70
CA VAL A 181 4.39 -10.65 16.34
C VAL A 181 4.16 -10.55 14.85
N GLY A 182 3.97 -11.68 14.16
CA GLY A 182 3.66 -11.76 12.74
C GLY A 182 2.26 -12.30 12.48
N GLY A 183 1.93 -12.53 11.21
CA GLY A 183 0.73 -13.22 10.76
C GLY A 183 -0.61 -12.54 11.09
N ALA A 184 -1.69 -13.32 10.95
CA ALA A 184 -3.06 -12.85 11.20
C ALA A 184 -3.27 -12.40 12.66
N GLN A 185 -2.56 -13.00 13.62
CA GLN A 185 -2.64 -12.64 15.03
C GLN A 185 -2.09 -11.25 15.31
N ALA A 186 -1.08 -10.79 14.55
CA ALA A 186 -0.57 -9.42 14.64
C ALA A 186 -1.62 -8.40 14.17
N ILE A 187 -2.30 -8.68 13.05
CA ILE A 187 -3.40 -7.85 12.53
C ILE A 187 -4.55 -7.79 13.56
N ALA A 188 -4.91 -8.93 14.15
CA ALA A 188 -5.93 -8.97 15.20
C ALA A 188 -5.53 -8.14 16.43
N ALA A 189 -4.27 -8.23 16.86
CA ALA A 189 -3.75 -7.44 17.98
C ALA A 189 -3.80 -5.93 17.71
N LEU A 190 -3.39 -5.49 16.53
CA LEU A 190 -3.50 -4.09 16.13
C LEU A 190 -4.95 -3.60 16.04
N ALA A 191 -5.87 -4.45 15.55
CA ALA A 191 -7.27 -4.07 15.35
C ALA A 191 -8.07 -3.98 16.66
N TYR A 192 -7.81 -4.88 17.62
CA TYR A 192 -8.60 -4.99 18.85
C TYR A 192 -7.87 -4.48 20.09
N GLY A 193 -6.54 -4.42 20.06
CA GLY A 193 -5.71 -4.21 21.22
C GLY A 193 -5.56 -5.47 22.06
N THR A 194 -4.45 -5.55 22.79
CA THR A 194 -4.18 -6.57 23.81
C THR A 194 -3.67 -5.92 25.08
N GLN A 195 -3.18 -6.66 26.05
CA GLN A 195 -2.57 -6.09 27.25
C GLN A 195 -1.32 -5.28 26.94
N THR A 196 -0.51 -5.74 25.96
CA THR A 196 0.76 -5.08 25.57
C THR A 196 0.64 -4.27 24.30
N ILE A 197 -0.08 -4.76 23.28
CA ILE A 197 -0.19 -4.09 21.97
C ILE A 197 -1.41 -3.17 21.97
N PRO A 198 -1.22 -1.85 21.76
CA PRO A 198 -2.34 -0.93 21.72
C PRO A 198 -3.17 -1.10 20.44
N LYS A 199 -4.48 -0.88 20.54
CA LYS A 199 -5.35 -0.76 19.38
C LYS A 199 -4.94 0.45 18.54
N VAL A 200 -4.97 0.27 17.20
CA VAL A 200 -4.68 1.33 16.22
C VAL A 200 -5.92 1.75 15.44
N ASP A 201 -5.84 2.86 14.72
CA ASP A 201 -6.92 3.41 13.91
C ASP A 201 -6.82 2.95 12.44
N LYS A 202 -5.61 2.70 11.96
CA LYS A 202 -5.33 2.19 10.62
C LYS A 202 -4.19 1.17 10.65
N ILE A 203 -4.31 0.11 9.85
CA ILE A 203 -3.27 -0.90 9.64
C ILE A 203 -2.80 -0.78 8.20
N VAL A 204 -1.48 -0.66 8.00
CA VAL A 204 -0.84 -0.58 6.69
C VAL A 204 0.28 -1.63 6.58
N GLY A 205 0.68 -1.92 5.37
CA GLY A 205 1.78 -2.83 5.07
C GLY A 205 1.36 -4.11 4.35
N PRO A 206 2.26 -4.64 3.49
CA PRO A 206 2.04 -5.86 2.73
C PRO A 206 2.13 -7.10 3.63
N GLY A 207 1.54 -8.21 3.18
CA GLY A 207 1.62 -9.47 3.88
C GLY A 207 1.12 -10.63 3.03
N ASN A 208 1.32 -11.86 3.52
CA ASN A 208 0.84 -13.06 2.85
C ASN A 208 -0.70 -13.18 2.89
N ALA A 209 -1.26 -14.23 2.29
CA ALA A 209 -2.70 -14.47 2.22
C ALA A 209 -3.42 -14.43 3.59
N PHE A 210 -2.76 -14.89 4.67
CA PHE A 210 -3.33 -14.84 6.03
C PHE A 210 -3.43 -13.40 6.56
N VAL A 211 -2.43 -12.57 6.26
CA VAL A 211 -2.41 -11.16 6.64
C VAL A 211 -3.44 -10.37 5.82
N ALA A 212 -3.50 -10.59 4.51
CA ALA A 212 -4.47 -9.96 3.62
C ALA A 212 -5.91 -10.30 4.05
N GLU A 213 -6.19 -11.58 4.33
CA GLU A 213 -7.51 -12.01 4.80
C GLU A 213 -7.82 -11.45 6.20
N ALA A 214 -6.84 -11.38 7.10
CA ALA A 214 -7.04 -10.78 8.42
C ALA A 214 -7.36 -9.27 8.31
N LYS A 215 -6.67 -8.53 7.44
CA LYS A 215 -6.98 -7.11 7.15
C LYS A 215 -8.40 -6.96 6.62
N LYS A 216 -8.83 -7.82 5.71
CA LYS A 216 -10.20 -7.85 5.17
C LYS A 216 -11.23 -8.06 6.27
N GLN A 217 -11.03 -9.03 7.18
CA GLN A 217 -11.97 -9.35 8.25
C GLN A 217 -12.06 -8.26 9.35
N VAL A 218 -10.99 -7.50 9.58
CA VAL A 218 -11.00 -6.43 10.58
C VAL A 218 -11.39 -5.07 10.00
N PHE A 219 -11.50 -4.95 8.68
CA PHE A 219 -11.92 -3.69 8.04
C PHE A 219 -13.33 -3.27 8.53
N GLY A 220 -13.47 -1.96 8.80
CA GLY A 220 -14.67 -1.43 9.47
C GLY A 220 -14.53 -1.35 10.99
N ARG A 221 -13.72 -2.21 11.62
CA ARG A 221 -13.31 -2.08 13.02
C ARG A 221 -12.07 -1.20 13.15
N VAL A 222 -11.18 -1.30 12.17
CA VAL A 222 -9.99 -0.49 11.95
C VAL A 222 -9.91 -0.19 10.44
N SER A 223 -9.33 0.93 10.05
CA SER A 223 -9.05 1.19 8.63
C SER A 223 -7.85 0.36 8.16
N ILE A 224 -7.79 0.07 6.87
CA ILE A 224 -6.63 -0.56 6.24
C ILE A 224 -6.16 0.27 5.04
N ASP A 225 -4.94 0.04 4.55
CA ASP A 225 -4.44 0.57 3.29
C ASP A 225 -5.18 -0.06 2.10
N MET A 226 -4.94 -1.36 1.89
CA MET A 226 -5.51 -2.13 0.80
C MET A 226 -5.53 -3.64 1.14
N ILE A 227 -6.21 -4.41 0.31
CA ILE A 227 -6.07 -5.87 0.26
C ILE A 227 -5.09 -6.15 -0.87
N ALA A 228 -3.82 -6.41 -0.53
CA ALA A 228 -2.78 -6.64 -1.50
C ALA A 228 -2.95 -8.00 -2.19
N GLY A 229 -2.86 -7.98 -3.51
CA GLY A 229 -2.67 -9.17 -4.36
C GLY A 229 -1.18 -9.44 -4.61
N PRO A 230 -0.86 -10.40 -5.49
CA PRO A 230 0.49 -10.62 -5.99
C PRO A 230 1.05 -9.39 -6.68
N SER A 231 2.35 -9.17 -6.60
CA SER A 231 3.04 -8.05 -7.23
C SER A 231 2.97 -8.08 -8.75
N GLU A 232 2.87 -6.92 -9.39
CA GLU A 232 2.67 -6.77 -10.83
C GLU A 232 3.60 -5.71 -11.41
N ILE A 233 4.22 -6.01 -12.55
CA ILE A 233 4.87 -5.02 -13.40
C ILE A 233 4.30 -5.07 -14.81
N LEU A 234 4.08 -3.89 -15.41
CA LEU A 234 3.79 -3.75 -16.82
C LEU A 234 4.77 -2.75 -17.44
N ILE A 235 5.46 -3.17 -18.48
CA ILE A 235 6.39 -2.33 -19.24
C ILE A 235 5.78 -1.99 -20.57
N VAL A 236 5.71 -0.70 -20.92
CA VAL A 236 5.45 -0.23 -22.27
C VAL A 236 6.78 0.17 -22.90
N ALA A 237 7.12 -0.44 -24.04
CA ALA A 237 8.41 -0.25 -24.68
C ALA A 237 8.27 -0.21 -26.23
N ASP A 238 9.07 0.64 -26.88
CA ASP A 238 9.22 0.69 -28.33
C ASP A 238 10.38 -0.19 -28.84
N GLY A 239 10.48 -0.35 -30.15
CA GLY A 239 11.53 -1.14 -30.80
C GLY A 239 12.97 -0.64 -30.56
N ALA A 240 13.17 0.58 -30.04
CA ALA A 240 14.51 1.10 -29.70
C ALA A 240 14.95 0.71 -28.28
N THR A 241 14.08 0.08 -27.49
CA THR A 241 14.38 -0.35 -26.12
C THR A 241 15.45 -1.44 -26.10
N ASN A 242 16.41 -1.34 -25.17
CA ASN A 242 17.37 -2.40 -24.95
C ASN A 242 16.68 -3.64 -24.33
N PRO A 243 16.65 -4.79 -25.02
CA PRO A 243 15.94 -5.98 -24.53
C PRO A 243 16.49 -6.52 -23.21
N ARG A 244 17.78 -6.27 -22.92
CA ARG A 244 18.39 -6.69 -21.65
C ARG A 244 17.83 -5.93 -20.45
N HIS A 245 17.51 -4.64 -20.62
CA HIS A 245 16.91 -3.81 -19.57
C HIS A 245 15.48 -4.27 -19.31
N ALA A 246 14.63 -4.34 -20.35
CA ALA A 246 13.26 -4.79 -20.20
C ALA A 246 13.16 -6.21 -19.59
N ALA A 247 14.05 -7.12 -19.97
CA ALA A 247 14.11 -8.46 -19.36
C ALA A 247 14.49 -8.40 -17.87
N ALA A 248 15.47 -7.57 -17.50
CA ALA A 248 15.87 -7.40 -16.10
C ALA A 248 14.74 -6.83 -15.25
N ASP A 249 14.02 -5.83 -15.76
CA ASP A 249 12.91 -5.17 -15.06
C ASP A 249 11.69 -6.11 -14.92
N LEU A 250 11.39 -6.94 -15.92
CA LEU A 250 10.38 -8.01 -15.79
C LEU A 250 10.78 -9.05 -14.72
N LEU A 251 12.05 -9.39 -14.65
CA LEU A 251 12.57 -10.38 -13.71
C LEU A 251 12.68 -9.85 -12.28
N SER A 252 12.91 -8.54 -12.08
CA SER A 252 12.90 -7.93 -10.74
C SER A 252 11.57 -8.17 -10.03
N GLN A 253 10.45 -8.10 -10.76
CA GLN A 253 9.14 -8.39 -10.21
C GLN A 253 8.85 -9.90 -10.12
N ALA A 254 9.26 -10.66 -11.15
CA ALA A 254 9.00 -12.12 -11.19
C ALA A 254 9.67 -12.88 -10.04
N GLU A 255 10.80 -12.40 -9.49
CA GLU A 255 11.48 -13.07 -8.37
C GLU A 255 10.81 -12.84 -7.01
N HIS A 256 9.82 -11.93 -6.89
CA HIS A 256 9.11 -11.67 -5.63
C HIS A 256 8.27 -12.87 -5.19
N ASP A 257 7.45 -13.41 -6.09
CA ASP A 257 6.54 -14.54 -5.79
C ASP A 257 6.20 -15.31 -7.06
N LYS A 258 5.87 -16.61 -6.92
CA LYS A 258 5.42 -17.45 -8.03
C LYS A 258 4.13 -16.96 -8.70
N LEU A 259 3.32 -16.19 -7.98
CA LEU A 259 2.08 -15.57 -8.47
C LEU A 259 2.30 -14.16 -9.04
N ALA A 260 3.50 -13.59 -8.93
CA ALA A 260 3.82 -12.29 -9.51
C ALA A 260 3.55 -12.28 -11.02
N SER A 261 3.16 -11.13 -11.55
CA SER A 261 2.85 -10.93 -12.97
C SER A 261 3.84 -9.97 -13.62
N ALA A 262 4.46 -10.37 -14.70
CA ALA A 262 5.40 -9.58 -15.48
C ALA A 262 4.90 -9.46 -16.93
N VAL A 263 4.50 -8.26 -17.35
CA VAL A 263 3.88 -8.01 -18.65
C VAL A 263 4.70 -6.97 -19.43
N LEU A 264 5.07 -7.31 -20.67
CA LEU A 264 5.60 -6.36 -21.64
C LEU A 264 4.53 -6.05 -22.69
N VAL A 265 4.29 -4.78 -22.98
CA VAL A 265 3.47 -4.34 -24.13
C VAL A 265 4.36 -3.51 -25.06
N THR A 266 4.45 -3.91 -26.31
CA THR A 266 5.32 -3.26 -27.31
C THR A 266 4.65 -3.22 -28.68
N ASP A 267 5.05 -2.28 -29.52
CA ASP A 267 4.66 -2.21 -30.93
C ASP A 267 5.68 -2.93 -31.86
N SER A 268 6.70 -3.60 -31.27
CA SER A 268 7.78 -4.24 -32.01
C SER A 268 7.83 -5.75 -31.72
N MET A 269 7.57 -6.56 -32.75
CA MET A 269 7.76 -8.01 -32.68
C MET A 269 9.22 -8.39 -32.47
N ASP A 270 10.15 -7.65 -33.06
CA ASP A 270 11.58 -7.89 -32.92
C ASP A 270 12.04 -7.68 -31.47
N LEU A 271 11.54 -6.63 -30.80
CA LEU A 271 11.79 -6.43 -29.38
C LEU A 271 11.17 -7.56 -28.54
N ALA A 272 9.94 -7.97 -28.86
CA ALA A 272 9.27 -9.05 -28.14
C ALA A 272 10.08 -10.36 -28.15
N LEU A 273 10.59 -10.75 -29.31
CA LEU A 273 11.44 -11.93 -29.47
C LEU A 273 12.79 -11.78 -28.76
N ALA A 274 13.40 -10.60 -28.84
CA ALA A 274 14.67 -10.31 -28.18
C ALA A 274 14.55 -10.34 -26.65
N VAL A 275 13.48 -9.76 -26.08
CA VAL A 275 13.19 -9.79 -24.63
C VAL A 275 12.91 -11.23 -24.17
N GLN A 276 12.13 -12.00 -24.93
CA GLN A 276 11.89 -13.41 -24.61
C GLN A 276 13.21 -14.18 -24.51
N ALA A 277 14.14 -13.98 -25.46
CA ALA A 277 15.44 -14.63 -25.46
C ALA A 277 16.33 -14.16 -24.28
N GLU A 278 16.29 -12.87 -23.93
CA GLU A 278 17.06 -12.33 -22.81
C GLU A 278 16.55 -12.85 -21.44
N ILE A 279 15.25 -12.99 -21.24
CA ILE A 279 14.67 -13.61 -20.04
C ILE A 279 15.25 -15.00 -19.82
N GLU A 280 15.32 -15.84 -20.89
CA GLU A 280 15.88 -17.19 -20.80
C GLU A 280 17.36 -17.22 -20.42
N LYS A 281 18.13 -16.19 -20.80
CA LYS A 281 19.55 -16.05 -20.44
C LYS A 281 19.74 -15.55 -19.01
N GLN A 282 18.84 -14.69 -18.52
CA GLN A 282 19.01 -14.01 -17.23
C GLN A 282 18.48 -14.84 -16.06
N ILE A 283 17.36 -15.57 -16.21
CA ILE A 283 16.77 -16.38 -15.13
C ILE A 283 17.80 -17.30 -14.43
N PRO A 284 18.65 -18.07 -15.15
CA PRO A 284 19.60 -18.97 -14.48
C PRO A 284 20.65 -18.26 -13.61
N GLN A 285 20.79 -16.94 -13.72
CA GLN A 285 21.72 -16.14 -12.95
C GLN A 285 21.13 -15.60 -11.63
N LEU A 286 19.82 -15.76 -11.42
CA LEU A 286 19.11 -15.26 -10.24
C LEU A 286 19.24 -16.24 -9.07
N LEU A 287 19.38 -15.72 -7.86
CA LEU A 287 19.34 -16.53 -6.64
C LEU A 287 17.97 -17.20 -6.44
N ARG A 288 16.89 -16.57 -6.91
CA ARG A 288 15.51 -17.06 -6.82
C ARG A 288 14.97 -17.54 -8.18
N ALA A 289 15.84 -18.16 -8.99
CA ALA A 289 15.54 -18.61 -10.34
C ALA A 289 14.26 -19.45 -10.47
N ASP A 290 14.00 -20.36 -9.53
CA ASP A 290 12.80 -21.22 -9.53
C ASP A 290 11.50 -20.43 -9.35
N ILE A 291 11.54 -19.37 -8.54
CA ILE A 291 10.39 -18.47 -8.30
C ILE A 291 10.14 -17.64 -9.55
N ALA A 292 11.18 -16.98 -10.07
CA ALA A 292 11.08 -16.17 -11.28
C ALA A 292 10.63 -17.01 -12.48
N ARG A 293 11.13 -18.25 -12.62
CA ARG A 293 10.70 -19.20 -13.67
C ARG A 293 9.20 -19.49 -13.56
N ALA A 294 8.72 -19.83 -12.37
CA ALA A 294 7.30 -20.13 -12.16
C ALA A 294 6.40 -18.93 -12.47
N SER A 295 6.80 -17.73 -12.04
CA SER A 295 6.10 -16.48 -12.33
C SER A 295 6.03 -16.22 -13.84
N ILE A 296 7.17 -16.23 -14.53
CA ILE A 296 7.27 -15.96 -15.97
C ILE A 296 6.49 -16.98 -16.80
N ASP A 297 6.58 -18.28 -16.49
CA ASP A 297 5.95 -19.32 -17.29
C ASP A 297 4.42 -19.35 -17.12
N ASN A 298 3.91 -19.02 -15.93
CA ASN A 298 2.50 -19.08 -15.62
C ASN A 298 1.77 -17.74 -15.84
N ASN A 299 2.41 -16.61 -15.48
CA ASN A 299 1.78 -15.31 -15.37
C ASN A 299 2.41 -14.26 -16.29
N GLY A 300 3.62 -14.52 -16.81
CA GLY A 300 4.31 -13.60 -17.73
C GLY A 300 3.68 -13.57 -19.11
N LYS A 301 3.62 -12.37 -19.71
CA LYS A 301 3.10 -12.14 -21.07
C LYS A 301 3.90 -11.06 -21.77
N ILE A 302 4.12 -11.24 -23.07
CA ILE A 302 4.54 -10.18 -24.00
C ILE A 302 3.38 -9.94 -24.95
N ILE A 303 2.88 -8.73 -25.02
CA ILE A 303 1.74 -8.35 -25.86
C ILE A 303 2.28 -7.42 -26.95
N VAL A 304 2.12 -7.83 -28.22
CA VAL A 304 2.47 -7.00 -29.37
C VAL A 304 1.23 -6.26 -29.82
N ALA A 305 1.26 -4.93 -29.68
CA ALA A 305 0.21 -4.01 -30.05
C ALA A 305 0.50 -3.35 -31.41
N ASP A 306 -0.52 -2.77 -32.05
CA ASP A 306 -0.37 -2.11 -33.36
C ASP A 306 0.35 -0.74 -33.28
N SER A 307 0.41 -0.14 -32.10
CA SER A 307 1.06 1.15 -31.86
C SER A 307 1.32 1.35 -30.36
N LEU A 308 2.20 2.30 -30.01
CA LEU A 308 2.42 2.73 -28.61
C LEU A 308 1.14 3.30 -27.99
N ARG A 309 0.26 3.95 -28.76
CA ARG A 309 -1.02 4.42 -28.26
C ARG A 309 -1.91 3.26 -27.81
N CYS A 310 -1.99 2.22 -28.64
CA CYS A 310 -2.70 0.99 -28.30
C CYS A 310 -2.04 0.30 -27.06
N ALA A 311 -0.71 0.32 -26.96
CA ALA A 311 0.00 -0.20 -25.79
C ALA A 311 -0.38 0.53 -24.49
N ILE A 312 -0.53 1.85 -24.52
CA ILE A 312 -1.01 2.65 -23.38
C ILE A 312 -2.48 2.32 -23.04
N ASP A 313 -3.34 2.12 -24.03
CA ASP A 313 -4.73 1.74 -23.79
C ASP A 313 -4.82 0.35 -23.12
N ILE A 314 -3.99 -0.60 -23.55
CA ILE A 314 -3.85 -1.91 -22.90
C ILE A 314 -3.34 -1.77 -21.46
N ALA A 315 -2.33 -0.92 -21.22
CA ALA A 315 -1.82 -0.66 -19.88
C ALA A 315 -2.90 -0.06 -18.96
N ASN A 316 -3.70 0.89 -19.45
CA ASN A 316 -4.83 1.47 -18.71
C ASN A 316 -5.89 0.41 -18.38
N GLU A 317 -6.18 -0.52 -19.29
CA GLU A 317 -7.17 -1.58 -19.02
C GLU A 317 -6.64 -2.58 -17.99
N ILE A 318 -5.35 -2.94 -18.06
CA ILE A 318 -4.70 -3.80 -17.05
C ILE A 318 -4.61 -3.06 -15.71
N ALA A 319 -4.36 -1.75 -15.69
CA ALA A 319 -4.20 -0.95 -14.48
C ALA A 319 -3.17 -1.60 -13.50
N PRO A 320 -1.88 -1.68 -13.89
CA PRO A 320 -0.87 -2.40 -13.15
C PRO A 320 -0.47 -1.69 -11.87
N GLU A 321 0.13 -2.43 -10.94
CA GLU A 321 0.81 -1.90 -9.76
C GLU A 321 1.97 -0.99 -10.18
N HIS A 322 2.93 -1.53 -10.94
CA HIS A 322 4.07 -0.80 -11.49
C HIS A 322 3.91 -0.67 -13.00
N LEU A 323 3.99 0.56 -13.52
CA LEU A 323 4.01 0.86 -14.94
C LEU A 323 5.33 1.50 -15.33
N GLU A 324 6.12 0.84 -16.17
CA GLU A 324 7.31 1.44 -16.77
C GLU A 324 7.05 1.89 -18.20
N LEU A 325 7.56 3.07 -18.53
CA LEU A 325 7.59 3.62 -19.90
C LEU A 325 9.03 3.65 -20.39
N LEU A 326 9.52 2.57 -21.01
CA LEU A 326 10.85 2.50 -21.57
C LEU A 326 10.91 3.21 -22.93
N LEU A 327 10.62 4.50 -22.92
CA LEU A 327 10.51 5.39 -24.08
C LEU A 327 11.47 6.59 -23.95
N ASP A 328 11.88 7.19 -25.08
CA ASP A 328 12.77 8.36 -25.06
C ASP A 328 12.04 9.63 -24.59
N ASN A 329 10.75 9.78 -24.95
CA ASN A 329 9.92 10.92 -24.56
C ASN A 329 8.70 10.45 -23.75
N PRO A 330 8.88 9.90 -22.54
CA PRO A 330 7.78 9.29 -21.78
C PRO A 330 6.73 10.32 -21.35
N PHE A 331 7.09 11.59 -21.20
CA PHE A 331 6.17 12.67 -20.82
C PHE A 331 5.07 12.94 -21.87
N ASP A 332 5.30 12.60 -23.16
CA ASP A 332 4.30 12.72 -24.22
C ASP A 332 3.09 11.79 -24.00
N TYR A 333 3.26 10.77 -23.15
CA TYR A 333 2.23 9.77 -22.82
C TYR A 333 1.62 9.95 -21.43
N LEU A 334 2.19 10.79 -20.57
CA LEU A 334 1.79 10.89 -19.15
C LEU A 334 0.29 11.22 -18.99
N ASP A 335 -0.22 12.17 -19.76
CA ASP A 335 -1.64 12.55 -19.70
C ASP A 335 -2.58 11.46 -20.26
N SER A 336 -2.06 10.48 -20.99
CA SER A 336 -2.83 9.37 -21.54
C SER A 336 -2.92 8.19 -20.55
N ILE A 337 -2.09 8.18 -19.50
CA ILE A 337 -2.11 7.15 -18.46
C ILE A 337 -3.12 7.55 -17.38
N ARG A 338 -4.10 6.69 -17.16
CA ARG A 338 -5.18 6.92 -16.20
C ARG A 338 -5.14 5.98 -15.00
N HIS A 339 -4.55 4.79 -15.18
CA HIS A 339 -4.63 3.72 -14.21
C HIS A 339 -3.28 3.01 -14.08
N ALA A 340 -2.52 3.41 -13.05
CA ALA A 340 -1.29 2.75 -12.62
C ALA A 340 -1.06 3.07 -11.13
N GLY A 341 -0.50 2.14 -10.39
CA GLY A 341 -0.09 2.39 -9.01
C GLY A 341 1.08 3.39 -8.97
N SER A 342 2.15 3.10 -9.69
CA SER A 342 3.27 4.01 -9.89
C SER A 342 3.73 4.00 -11.35
N ILE A 343 4.25 5.14 -11.85
CA ILE A 343 4.72 5.29 -13.24
C ILE A 343 6.20 5.61 -13.22
N PHE A 344 7.00 4.77 -13.88
CA PHE A 344 8.45 4.92 -14.02
C PHE A 344 8.75 5.45 -15.42
N MET A 345 9.37 6.64 -15.49
CA MET A 345 9.39 7.45 -16.69
C MET A 345 10.78 7.39 -17.37
N GLY A 346 10.84 6.72 -18.52
CA GLY A 346 12.02 6.69 -19.38
C GLY A 346 12.97 5.53 -19.14
N ARG A 347 13.94 5.37 -20.04
CA ARG A 347 14.82 4.19 -20.13
C ARG A 347 15.83 4.04 -18.99
N ASN A 348 15.92 5.04 -18.08
CA ASN A 348 16.86 5.06 -16.95
C ASN A 348 16.13 5.03 -15.59
N CYS A 349 14.88 4.65 -15.57
CA CYS A 349 14.06 4.64 -14.37
C CYS A 349 13.44 3.25 -14.15
N PRO A 350 14.24 2.25 -13.73
CA PRO A 350 13.73 0.93 -13.42
C PRO A 350 12.84 0.95 -12.17
N GLU A 351 11.90 0.02 -12.08
CA GLU A 351 10.98 -0.13 -10.94
C GLU A 351 11.72 -0.23 -9.61
N ALA A 352 12.82 -1.00 -9.54
CA ALA A 352 13.64 -1.14 -8.35
C ALA A 352 14.16 0.19 -7.77
N LEU A 353 14.29 1.25 -8.60
CA LEU A 353 14.60 2.59 -8.09
C LEU A 353 13.47 3.12 -7.21
N GLY A 354 12.22 2.85 -7.57
CA GLY A 354 11.03 3.20 -6.79
C GLY A 354 11.00 2.50 -5.45
N ASP A 355 11.31 1.22 -5.42
CA ASP A 355 11.32 0.42 -4.21
C ASP A 355 12.28 0.91 -3.13
N TYR A 356 13.39 1.53 -3.55
CA TYR A 356 14.46 1.82 -2.60
C TYR A 356 14.81 3.31 -2.46
N LEU A 357 14.97 4.07 -3.57
CA LEU A 357 15.63 5.38 -3.49
C LEU A 357 14.90 6.54 -4.16
N ALA A 358 13.86 6.31 -4.96
CA ALA A 358 13.18 7.40 -5.67
C ALA A 358 12.41 8.35 -4.73
N GLY A 359 11.76 7.81 -3.71
CA GLY A 359 10.99 8.58 -2.73
C GLY A 359 9.47 8.43 -2.78
N PRO A 360 8.80 8.32 -3.95
CA PRO A 360 7.41 7.88 -4.00
C PRO A 360 7.18 6.53 -3.32
N ASN A 361 5.97 6.31 -2.80
CA ASN A 361 5.67 5.10 -2.04
C ASN A 361 5.61 3.85 -2.92
N HIS A 362 6.08 2.73 -2.39
CA HIS A 362 6.03 1.43 -3.05
C HIS A 362 4.87 0.53 -2.55
N THR A 363 4.10 0.98 -1.56
CA THR A 363 2.87 0.29 -1.15
C THR A 363 1.77 0.73 -2.10
N LEU A 364 1.57 -0.04 -3.15
CA LEU A 364 0.82 0.31 -4.35
C LEU A 364 -0.45 -0.54 -4.48
N PRO A 365 -1.49 -0.02 -5.15
CA PRO A 365 -2.69 -0.80 -5.48
C PRO A 365 -2.36 -1.90 -6.49
N THR A 366 -2.70 -3.14 -6.16
CA THR A 366 -2.51 -4.34 -6.99
C THR A 366 -3.82 -4.81 -7.60
N SER A 367 -3.77 -5.82 -8.46
CA SER A 367 -4.95 -6.53 -8.99
C SER A 367 -5.96 -5.61 -9.71
N GLY A 368 -5.45 -4.56 -10.40
CA GLY A 368 -6.27 -3.60 -11.15
C GLY A 368 -6.99 -2.57 -10.31
N THR A 369 -6.77 -2.55 -9.00
CA THR A 369 -7.39 -1.58 -8.09
C THR A 369 -6.86 -0.16 -8.29
N ALA A 370 -5.78 0.03 -9.07
CA ALA A 370 -5.31 1.34 -9.51
C ALA A 370 -6.36 2.14 -10.31
N LYS A 371 -7.46 1.51 -10.74
CA LYS A 371 -8.64 2.18 -11.32
C LYS A 371 -9.40 3.04 -10.30
N PHE A 372 -9.27 2.79 -8.99
CA PHE A 372 -9.99 3.49 -7.92
C PHE A 372 -9.22 3.63 -6.60
N SER A 373 -8.03 3.07 -6.50
CA SER A 373 -7.15 3.18 -5.33
C SER A 373 -5.86 3.91 -5.70
N SER A 374 -5.19 4.46 -4.70
CA SER A 374 -3.94 5.22 -4.83
C SER A 374 -2.81 4.54 -4.07
N PRO A 375 -1.53 4.87 -4.38
CA PRO A 375 -0.40 4.55 -3.53
C PRO A 375 -0.59 5.05 -2.10
N LEU A 376 0.01 4.38 -1.13
CA LEU A 376 0.01 4.84 0.25
C LEU A 376 0.63 6.25 0.34
N SER A 377 -0.03 7.14 1.04
CA SER A 377 0.31 8.56 1.08
C SER A 377 0.03 9.17 2.46
N VAL A 378 0.34 10.45 2.63
CA VAL A 378 -0.05 11.21 3.82
C VAL A 378 -1.56 11.26 3.99
N ASP A 379 -2.33 11.25 2.89
CA ASP A 379 -3.81 11.26 2.92
C ASP A 379 -4.40 10.02 3.61
N ASP A 380 -3.67 8.90 3.64
CA ASP A 380 -4.09 7.67 4.32
C ASP A 380 -4.11 7.77 5.84
N PHE A 381 -3.35 8.71 6.39
CA PHE A 381 -3.17 8.90 7.82
C PHE A 381 -3.87 10.14 8.37
N ILE A 382 -4.73 10.77 7.57
CA ILE A 382 -5.55 11.91 7.98
C ILE A 382 -7.04 11.59 7.83
N LYS A 383 -7.85 12.35 8.57
CA LYS A 383 -9.30 12.39 8.40
C LYS A 383 -9.76 13.85 8.28
N LYS A 384 -10.91 14.03 7.65
CA LYS A 384 -11.52 15.33 7.40
C LYS A 384 -12.79 15.43 8.22
N THR A 385 -12.94 16.54 8.98
CA THR A 385 -14.16 16.84 9.73
C THR A 385 -14.69 18.18 9.25
N GLN A 386 -15.96 18.20 8.87
CA GLN A 386 -16.67 19.41 8.50
C GLN A 386 -17.23 20.08 9.75
N TYR A 387 -17.30 21.43 9.73
CA TYR A 387 -17.99 22.21 10.72
C TYR A 387 -18.76 23.35 10.07
N THR A 388 -19.89 23.68 10.69
CA THR A 388 -20.81 24.72 10.23
C THR A 388 -21.26 25.52 11.44
N TYR A 389 -21.27 26.86 11.28
CA TYR A 389 -21.78 27.80 12.26
C TYR A 389 -22.73 28.76 11.59
N PHE A 390 -23.86 29.01 12.23
CA PHE A 390 -24.85 30.00 11.83
C PHE A 390 -25.12 30.95 12.99
N THR A 391 -25.29 32.26 12.69
CA THR A 391 -25.86 33.19 13.64
C THR A 391 -27.36 32.95 13.82
N ALA A 392 -27.98 33.52 14.84
CA ALA A 392 -29.43 33.43 15.02
C ALA A 392 -30.19 34.04 13.83
N GLU A 393 -29.69 35.20 13.34
CA GLU A 393 -30.24 35.89 12.17
C GLU A 393 -30.16 35.05 10.90
N ALA A 394 -28.99 34.50 10.59
CA ALA A 394 -28.80 33.62 9.43
C ALA A 394 -29.65 32.36 9.54
N LEU A 395 -29.85 31.79 10.72
CA LEU A 395 -30.74 30.65 10.91
C LEU A 395 -32.20 31.04 10.68
N ALA A 396 -32.66 32.22 11.16
CA ALA A 396 -34.02 32.70 10.97
C ALA A 396 -34.38 32.81 9.49
N ASP A 397 -33.45 33.27 8.66
CA ASP A 397 -33.63 33.41 7.21
C ASP A 397 -33.91 32.06 6.51
N VAL A 398 -33.36 30.94 7.00
CA VAL A 398 -33.42 29.63 6.32
C VAL A 398 -34.27 28.58 7.07
N ALA A 399 -34.68 28.84 8.30
CA ALA A 399 -35.35 27.86 9.16
C ALA A 399 -36.63 27.27 8.55
N GLN A 400 -37.43 28.11 7.86
CA GLN A 400 -38.66 27.67 7.22
C GLN A 400 -38.38 26.80 5.97
N ASP A 401 -37.34 27.11 5.22
CA ASP A 401 -36.91 26.31 4.06
C ASP A 401 -36.37 24.94 4.51
N VAL A 402 -35.57 24.90 5.58
CA VAL A 402 -35.13 23.66 6.20
C VAL A 402 -36.31 22.81 6.66
N ALA A 403 -37.29 23.44 7.32
CA ALA A 403 -38.48 22.75 7.79
C ALA A 403 -39.37 22.25 6.63
N TYR A 404 -39.51 23.05 5.56
CA TYR A 404 -40.24 22.64 4.37
C TYR A 404 -39.57 21.42 3.71
N PHE A 405 -38.25 21.46 3.49
CA PHE A 405 -37.48 20.36 2.92
C PHE A 405 -37.64 19.07 3.75
N ALA A 406 -37.43 19.18 5.06
CA ALA A 406 -37.55 18.04 5.95
C ALA A 406 -38.95 17.41 5.96
N ARG A 407 -40.01 18.23 5.81
CA ARG A 407 -41.39 17.71 5.68
C ARG A 407 -41.62 16.96 4.38
N GLN A 408 -40.99 17.39 3.27
CA GLN A 408 -41.08 16.64 1.99
C GLN A 408 -40.42 15.27 2.09
N GLU A 409 -39.42 15.10 2.97
CA GLU A 409 -38.78 13.82 3.31
C GLU A 409 -39.56 13.04 4.39
N GLY A 410 -40.66 13.60 4.94
CA GLY A 410 -41.41 12.99 6.03
C GLY A 410 -40.75 13.12 7.42
N LEU A 411 -39.74 13.97 7.56
CA LEU A 411 -38.91 14.13 8.77
C LEU A 411 -39.39 15.30 9.64
N THR A 412 -40.49 15.15 10.33
CA THR A 412 -41.14 16.20 11.14
C THR A 412 -40.25 16.70 12.31
N ALA A 413 -39.46 15.82 12.93
CA ALA A 413 -38.55 16.20 14.00
C ALA A 413 -37.40 17.09 13.49
N HIS A 414 -36.89 16.85 12.27
CA HIS A 414 -35.91 17.71 11.59
C HIS A 414 -36.49 19.09 11.34
N ALA A 415 -37.71 19.15 10.79
CA ALA A 415 -38.43 20.40 10.59
C ALA A 415 -38.56 21.21 11.89
N LYS A 416 -39.04 20.55 12.97
CA LYS A 416 -39.17 21.20 14.28
C LYS A 416 -37.83 21.68 14.84
N SER A 417 -36.77 20.89 14.65
CA SER A 417 -35.43 21.24 15.16
C SER A 417 -34.91 22.57 14.59
N ALA A 418 -35.25 22.93 13.36
CA ALA A 418 -34.86 24.22 12.78
C ALA A 418 -35.73 25.35 13.33
N VAL A 419 -37.08 25.20 13.23
CA VAL A 419 -38.04 26.27 13.51
C VAL A 419 -38.06 26.67 14.99
N ILE A 420 -37.98 25.69 15.93
CA ILE A 420 -38.06 25.96 17.37
C ILE A 420 -36.96 26.91 17.88
N ARG A 421 -35.86 27.07 17.15
CA ARG A 421 -34.77 27.97 17.50
C ARG A 421 -35.04 29.42 17.08
N THR A 422 -36.09 29.64 16.27
CA THR A 422 -36.54 30.97 15.82
C THR A 422 -37.85 31.39 16.49
N GLU A 423 -38.46 30.53 17.33
CA GLU A 423 -39.60 30.87 18.17
C GLU A 423 -39.10 31.64 19.37
N GLU A 424 -39.81 32.72 19.76
CA GLU A 424 -39.55 33.43 21.01
C GLU A 424 -39.82 32.46 22.17
N ASN A 425 -38.90 32.39 23.12
CA ASN A 425 -39.12 31.65 24.37
C ASN A 425 -40.13 32.44 25.21
N ASP A 426 -41.37 32.01 25.26
CA ASP A 426 -42.37 32.49 26.19
C ASP A 426 -42.00 32.14 27.66
#